data_6bc5adbc6449da832b94367c54e4bf0e
#
_entry.id   6bc5adbc6449da832b94367c54e4bf0e
#
_cell.length_a   1.000
_cell.length_b   1.000
_cell.length_c   1.000
_cell.angle_alpha   90.00
_cell.angle_beta   90.00
_cell.angle_gamma   90.00
#
_symmetry.space_group_name_H-M   'P 1'
#
loop_
_entity.id
_entity.type
_entity.pdbx_description
1 polymer ?
#
loop_
_entity_poly.entity_id
_entity_poly.type
_entity_poly.pdbx_seq_one_letter_code
_entity_poly.pdbx_strand_id
1 'polypeptide(L)'
;GTDWRWWLLGLAGIIASVALAGPSWQRVDQPVFRAEQALVIALDLSRSMDAQDIEPSRLARARLKILGMLERRESGQTALLVYTSNAFTVTPLTDDNDTIAALVNSLTTDIMPSRGSYPEVGIRKGQALLEQAGVGYGEVLLVADGGASPEAEKAARELRDAGFTLSVLGVGTREGAPIPRVSGGFVTDNRGRIAVARLEERGLQGLAESGGGRFAVLSPDDSDIDYLLSGEVRAAATASEDSMASDQWREEGPWLVLLLVPLAALAFRRGWVLVLLVFVAPLPQPAHAAFWDDLWLTRDQQAQRALEQGNPADAAVLFEDPEWRGVAQYRTGDYAASARDFAEKGDGRRRY
;
A
#
# COMPACT_ATOMS: atom_id res chain seq x y z
N GLY A 1 28.41 39.57 -48.46
CA GLY A 1 27.86 39.39 -47.18
C GLY A 1 26.94 38.18 -47.00
N THR A 2 27.12 37.03 -47.74
CA THR A 2 26.27 35.82 -47.64
C THR A 2 26.89 34.76 -46.71
N ASP A 3 28.15 34.88 -46.34
CA ASP A 3 28.89 33.80 -45.66
C ASP A 3 28.52 33.60 -44.18
N TRP A 4 28.10 34.66 -43.48
CA TRP A 4 27.72 34.57 -42.08
C TRP A 4 26.46 33.72 -41.85
N ARG A 5 25.60 33.57 -42.88
CA ARG A 5 24.35 32.76 -42.80
C ARG A 5 24.67 31.28 -42.76
N TRP A 6 25.68 30.84 -43.49
CA TRP A 6 26.12 29.44 -43.48
C TRP A 6 26.72 29.07 -42.12
N TRP A 7 27.44 30.04 -41.47
CA TRP A 7 27.94 29.84 -40.13
C TRP A 7 26.80 29.74 -39.08
N LEU A 8 25.74 30.54 -39.22
CA LEU A 8 24.56 30.42 -38.32
C LEU A 8 23.82 29.12 -38.53
N LEU A 9 23.65 28.64 -39.76
CA LEU A 9 23.04 27.34 -40.03
C LEU A 9 23.90 26.20 -39.47
N GLY A 10 25.22 26.26 -39.63
CA GLY A 10 26.15 25.31 -39.04
C GLY A 10 26.03 25.27 -37.49
N LEU A 11 26.02 26.45 -36.85
CA LEU A 11 25.86 26.57 -35.41
C LEU A 11 24.52 26.03 -34.93
N ALA A 12 23.44 26.36 -35.64
CA ALA A 12 22.09 25.83 -35.31
C ALA A 12 22.05 24.31 -35.46
N GLY A 13 22.68 23.73 -36.46
CA GLY A 13 22.81 22.30 -36.67
C GLY A 13 23.56 21.61 -35.51
N ILE A 14 24.67 22.22 -35.05
CA ILE A 14 25.43 21.71 -33.91
C ILE A 14 24.60 21.75 -32.63
N ILE A 15 23.91 22.87 -32.34
CA ILE A 15 23.06 23.01 -31.16
C ILE A 15 21.89 21.99 -31.22
N ALA A 16 21.27 21.81 -32.38
CA ALA A 16 20.21 20.83 -32.57
C ALA A 16 20.71 19.40 -32.34
N SER A 17 21.89 19.06 -32.85
CA SER A 17 22.49 17.73 -32.65
C SER A 17 22.81 17.47 -31.17
N VAL A 18 23.36 18.47 -30.47
CA VAL A 18 23.65 18.36 -29.05
C VAL A 18 22.36 18.28 -28.23
N ALA A 19 21.32 19.05 -28.61
CA ALA A 19 20.01 18.99 -27.93
C ALA A 19 19.33 17.61 -28.08
N LEU A 20 19.44 17.01 -29.29
CA LEU A 20 18.94 15.67 -29.57
C LEU A 20 19.75 14.55 -28.88
N ALA A 21 21.02 14.81 -28.55
CA ALA A 21 21.85 13.86 -27.81
C ALA A 21 21.41 13.72 -26.32
N GLY A 22 20.44 14.53 -25.85
CA GLY A 22 19.90 14.46 -24.50
C GLY A 22 20.95 14.74 -23.41
N PRO A 23 21.69 15.88 -23.45
CA PRO A 23 22.68 16.14 -22.41
C PRO A 23 22.03 16.27 -21.06
N SER A 24 22.56 15.53 -20.08
CA SER A 24 22.06 15.49 -18.70
C SER A 24 23.20 15.86 -17.76
N TRP A 25 23.06 16.96 -17.03
CA TRP A 25 24.03 17.41 -16.02
C TRP A 25 23.45 17.64 -14.64
N GLN A 26 22.13 17.51 -14.49
CA GLN A 26 21.50 17.54 -13.17
C GLN A 26 21.02 16.16 -12.77
N ARG A 27 21.43 15.73 -11.59
CA ARG A 27 20.81 14.62 -10.89
C ARG A 27 19.52 15.14 -10.27
N VAL A 28 18.40 14.50 -10.57
CA VAL A 28 17.14 14.79 -9.90
C VAL A 28 17.07 13.83 -8.73
N ASP A 29 17.09 14.38 -7.51
CA ASP A 29 16.67 13.64 -6.34
C ASP A 29 15.19 13.31 -6.55
N GLN A 30 14.91 12.13 -7.10
CA GLN A 30 13.53 11.66 -7.11
C GLN A 30 13.12 11.47 -5.65
N PRO A 31 11.88 11.86 -5.27
CA PRO A 31 11.34 11.37 -4.03
C PRO A 31 11.42 9.85 -4.16
N VAL A 32 12.35 9.27 -3.42
CA VAL A 32 12.51 7.83 -3.31
C VAL A 32 11.11 7.31 -3.04
N PHE A 33 10.55 6.51 -3.95
CA PHE A 33 9.43 5.66 -3.58
C PHE A 33 9.91 5.00 -2.29
N ARG A 34 9.37 5.42 -1.15
CA ARG A 34 9.65 4.74 0.11
C ARG A 34 9.34 3.29 -0.20
N ALA A 35 10.35 2.44 -0.15
CA ALA A 35 10.12 1.01 -0.32
C ALA A 35 8.94 0.71 0.60
N GLU A 36 7.80 0.31 0.02
CA GLU A 36 6.58 0.12 0.80
C GLU A 36 6.92 -0.88 1.88
N GLN A 37 7.05 -0.37 3.11
CA GLN A 37 7.36 -1.19 4.25
C GLN A 37 6.09 -1.93 4.63
N ALA A 38 6.16 -3.22 4.71
CA ALA A 38 5.04 -4.04 5.12
C ALA A 38 5.31 -4.68 6.48
N LEU A 39 4.36 -4.51 7.40
CA LEU A 39 4.34 -5.16 8.70
C LEU A 39 3.19 -6.16 8.77
N VAL A 40 3.47 -7.40 9.07
CA VAL A 40 2.45 -8.41 9.36
C VAL A 40 2.44 -8.71 10.85
N ILE A 41 1.39 -8.31 11.56
CA ILE A 41 1.22 -8.59 12.98
C ILE A 41 0.57 -9.97 13.11
N ALA A 42 1.28 -10.92 13.71
CA ALA A 42 0.83 -12.28 13.98
C ALA A 42 0.53 -12.42 15.48
N LEU A 43 -0.77 -12.35 15.85
CA LEU A 43 -1.21 -12.39 17.23
C LEU A 43 -1.60 -13.81 17.63
N ASP A 44 -1.00 -14.30 18.70
CA ASP A 44 -1.41 -15.55 19.36
C ASP A 44 -2.77 -15.38 20.04
N LEU A 45 -3.73 -16.21 19.69
CA LEU A 45 -5.04 -16.30 20.34
C LEU A 45 -5.22 -17.62 21.09
N SER A 46 -4.14 -18.25 21.52
CA SER A 46 -4.20 -19.42 22.38
C SER A 46 -4.77 -19.07 23.77
N ARG A 47 -5.28 -20.08 24.47
CA ARG A 47 -5.87 -19.88 25.81
C ARG A 47 -4.91 -19.34 26.86
N SER A 48 -3.60 -19.52 26.70
CA SER A 48 -2.60 -18.93 27.60
C SER A 48 -2.62 -17.39 27.57
N MET A 49 -3.09 -16.79 26.49
CA MET A 49 -3.25 -15.34 26.36
C MET A 49 -4.41 -14.78 27.21
N ASP A 50 -5.27 -15.61 27.76
CA ASP A 50 -6.28 -15.20 28.76
C ASP A 50 -5.71 -15.10 30.18
N ALA A 51 -4.46 -15.54 30.43
CA ALA A 51 -3.81 -15.44 31.73
C ALA A 51 -3.73 -13.99 32.20
N GLN A 52 -3.81 -13.81 33.54
CA GLN A 52 -3.92 -12.50 34.21
C GLN A 52 -2.69 -12.15 35.06
N ASP A 53 -1.52 -12.61 34.65
CA ASP A 53 -0.25 -12.17 35.23
C ASP A 53 0.10 -10.74 34.83
N ILE A 54 -0.51 -10.24 33.75
CA ILE A 54 -0.54 -8.85 33.32
C ILE A 54 -1.99 -8.40 33.23
N GLU A 55 -2.37 -7.39 34.01
CA GLU A 55 -3.75 -6.90 34.05
C GLU A 55 -4.15 -6.11 32.79
N PRO A 56 -5.37 -6.27 32.29
CA PRO A 56 -6.43 -7.17 32.75
C PRO A 56 -6.27 -8.62 32.27
N SER A 57 -5.58 -8.86 31.17
CA SER A 57 -5.09 -10.13 30.65
C SER A 57 -3.97 -9.90 29.64
N ARG A 58 -3.19 -10.95 29.30
CA ARG A 58 -2.14 -10.88 28.28
C ARG A 58 -2.70 -10.39 26.95
N LEU A 59 -3.81 -10.98 26.49
CA LEU A 59 -4.47 -10.59 25.23
C LEU A 59 -4.92 -9.13 25.24
N ALA A 60 -5.52 -8.67 26.35
CA ALA A 60 -5.97 -7.29 26.46
C ALA A 60 -4.79 -6.31 26.36
N ARG A 61 -3.67 -6.63 27.00
CA ARG A 61 -2.44 -5.82 26.92
C ARG A 61 -1.80 -5.89 25.54
N ALA A 62 -1.74 -7.07 24.91
CA ALA A 62 -1.25 -7.23 23.55
C ALA A 62 -2.05 -6.37 22.54
N ARG A 63 -3.39 -6.35 22.67
CA ARG A 63 -4.25 -5.48 21.83
C ARG A 63 -3.91 -4.00 22.02
N LEU A 64 -3.74 -3.52 23.25
CA LEU A 64 -3.35 -2.13 23.52
C LEU A 64 -2.00 -1.79 22.89
N LYS A 65 -1.01 -2.71 22.95
CA LYS A 65 0.28 -2.53 22.32
C LYS A 65 0.20 -2.48 20.80
N ILE A 66 -0.61 -3.35 20.21
CA ILE A 66 -0.87 -3.33 18.76
C ILE A 66 -1.50 -1.99 18.35
N LEU A 67 -2.49 -1.48 19.09
CA LEU A 67 -3.09 -0.16 18.84
C LEU A 67 -2.04 0.95 18.91
N GLY A 68 -1.21 0.97 19.96
CA GLY A 68 -0.12 1.94 20.10
C GLY A 68 0.93 1.85 18.98
N MET A 69 1.18 0.65 18.42
CA MET A 69 2.03 0.48 17.24
C MET A 69 1.39 1.08 15.98
N LEU A 70 0.09 0.82 15.77
CA LEU A 70 -0.65 1.35 14.61
C LEU A 70 -0.70 2.88 14.62
N GLU A 71 -0.88 3.50 15.79
CA GLU A 71 -0.88 4.96 15.95
C GLU A 71 0.49 5.60 15.61
N ARG A 72 1.59 4.88 15.88
CA ARG A 72 2.96 5.36 15.60
C ARG A 72 3.42 5.12 14.17
N ARG A 73 2.76 4.24 13.44
CA ARG A 73 3.10 3.95 12.05
C ARG A 73 2.43 4.98 11.13
N GLU A 74 3.19 6.00 10.75
CA GLU A 74 2.73 7.05 9.82
C GLU A 74 2.74 6.62 8.35
N SER A 75 3.41 5.51 8.01
CA SER A 75 3.56 5.06 6.63
C SER A 75 3.83 3.57 6.53
N GLY A 76 3.55 2.99 5.36
CA GLY A 76 3.68 1.56 5.08
C GLY A 76 2.37 0.81 5.26
N GLN A 77 2.35 -0.43 4.76
CA GLN A 77 1.18 -1.29 4.85
C GLN A 77 1.25 -2.18 6.09
N THR A 78 0.12 -2.42 6.73
CA THR A 78 0.01 -3.33 7.88
C THR A 78 -1.01 -4.42 7.57
N ALA A 79 -0.70 -5.66 7.92
CA ALA A 79 -1.65 -6.77 7.93
C ALA A 79 -1.81 -7.30 9.36
N LEU A 80 -2.98 -7.82 9.66
CA LEU A 80 -3.25 -8.50 10.92
C LEU A 80 -3.66 -9.95 10.65
N LEU A 81 -2.97 -10.87 11.29
CA LEU A 81 -3.35 -12.28 11.34
C LEU A 81 -3.41 -12.77 12.78
N VAL A 82 -4.20 -13.77 13.00
CA VAL A 82 -4.31 -14.46 14.28
C VAL A 82 -4.00 -15.94 14.10
N TYR A 83 -3.42 -16.56 15.12
CA TYR A 83 -3.09 -17.97 15.03
C TYR A 83 -3.29 -18.73 16.35
N THR A 84 -3.43 -20.02 16.21
CA THR A 84 -3.37 -21.05 17.26
C THR A 84 -2.71 -22.30 16.66
N SER A 85 -3.48 -23.36 16.33
CA SER A 85 -3.00 -24.46 15.48
C SER A 85 -3.14 -24.18 13.98
N ASN A 86 -3.91 -23.16 13.63
CA ASN A 86 -4.05 -22.63 12.27
C ASN A 86 -3.94 -21.10 12.31
N ALA A 87 -3.53 -20.50 11.18
CA ALA A 87 -3.45 -19.05 11.04
C ALA A 87 -4.53 -18.52 10.10
N PHE A 88 -5.17 -17.43 10.51
CA PHE A 88 -6.23 -16.76 9.77
C PHE A 88 -5.87 -15.29 9.57
N THR A 89 -6.02 -14.81 8.35
CA THR A 89 -5.86 -13.39 8.03
C THR A 89 -7.12 -12.64 8.49
N VAL A 90 -6.96 -11.67 9.37
CA VAL A 90 -8.02 -10.77 9.82
C VAL A 90 -8.15 -9.61 8.85
N THR A 91 -7.02 -8.97 8.51
CA THR A 91 -6.89 -7.96 7.44
C THR A 91 -5.68 -8.26 6.57
N PRO A 92 -5.81 -8.20 5.23
CA PRO A 92 -4.66 -8.22 4.35
C PRO A 92 -3.82 -6.95 4.54
N LEU A 93 -2.70 -6.84 3.85
CA LEU A 93 -1.89 -5.61 3.85
C LEU A 93 -2.72 -4.43 3.36
N THR A 94 -2.81 -3.40 4.20
CA THR A 94 -3.54 -2.14 3.97
C THR A 94 -2.81 -0.98 4.65
N ASP A 95 -3.00 0.22 4.17
CA ASP A 95 -2.58 1.49 4.78
C ASP A 95 -3.63 2.06 5.75
N ASP A 96 -4.82 1.44 5.82
CA ASP A 96 -5.91 1.82 6.73
C ASP A 96 -5.71 1.22 8.12
N ASN A 97 -4.92 1.90 8.96
CA ASN A 97 -4.68 1.50 10.33
C ASN A 97 -5.94 1.57 11.21
N ASP A 98 -6.92 2.44 10.90
CA ASP A 98 -8.15 2.58 11.66
C ASP A 98 -9.03 1.34 11.53
N THR A 99 -9.12 0.77 10.34
CA THR A 99 -9.83 -0.50 10.11
C THR A 99 -9.17 -1.64 10.89
N ILE A 100 -7.84 -1.73 10.92
CA ILE A 100 -7.13 -2.74 11.72
C ILE A 100 -7.42 -2.53 13.20
N ALA A 101 -7.34 -1.30 13.70
CA ALA A 101 -7.58 -0.95 15.11
C ALA A 101 -8.99 -1.35 15.57
N ALA A 102 -9.99 -1.12 14.71
CA ALA A 102 -11.37 -1.54 15.01
C ALA A 102 -11.49 -3.06 15.17
N LEU A 103 -10.81 -3.83 14.33
CA LEU A 103 -10.85 -5.30 14.38
C LEU A 103 -10.04 -5.86 15.55
N VAL A 104 -8.87 -5.30 15.89
CA VAL A 104 -8.05 -5.71 17.03
C VAL A 104 -8.88 -5.76 18.31
N ASN A 105 -9.75 -4.77 18.54
CA ASN A 105 -10.57 -4.69 19.73
C ASN A 105 -11.60 -5.83 19.87
N SER A 106 -12.01 -6.45 18.76
CA SER A 106 -12.98 -7.56 18.74
C SER A 106 -12.36 -8.94 18.93
N LEU A 107 -11.02 -9.06 18.86
CA LEU A 107 -10.35 -10.35 18.95
C LEU A 107 -10.43 -10.95 20.36
N THR A 108 -10.84 -12.20 20.44
CA THR A 108 -10.89 -12.99 21.66
C THR A 108 -10.34 -14.39 21.40
N THR A 109 -9.89 -15.08 22.44
CA THR A 109 -9.37 -16.46 22.31
C THR A 109 -10.45 -17.46 21.89
N ASP A 110 -11.73 -17.14 22.13
CA ASP A 110 -12.88 -18.01 21.84
C ASP A 110 -13.24 -18.08 20.35
N ILE A 111 -12.81 -17.12 19.55
CA ILE A 111 -13.11 -17.13 18.10
C ILE A 111 -12.32 -18.19 17.33
N MET A 112 -11.26 -18.74 17.94
CA MET A 112 -10.41 -19.71 17.26
C MET A 112 -11.04 -21.11 17.28
N PRO A 113 -11.17 -21.75 16.10
CA PRO A 113 -11.82 -23.05 15.97
C PRO A 113 -10.98 -24.20 16.55
N SER A 114 -9.67 -23.98 16.72
CA SER A 114 -8.72 -25.00 17.17
C SER A 114 -7.88 -24.49 18.34
N ARG A 115 -7.30 -25.39 19.10
CA ARG A 115 -6.48 -25.10 20.28
C ARG A 115 -5.00 -25.35 19.99
N GLY A 116 -4.14 -24.76 20.75
CA GLY A 116 -2.68 -24.85 20.65
C GLY A 116 -2.05 -23.49 20.44
N SER A 117 -0.74 -23.43 20.44
CA SER A 117 0.06 -22.26 20.06
C SER A 117 1.21 -22.76 19.21
N TYR A 118 1.12 -22.54 17.92
CA TYR A 118 2.09 -22.97 16.90
C TYR A 118 2.57 -21.77 16.11
N PRO A 119 3.60 -21.05 16.57
CA PRO A 119 4.12 -19.84 15.90
C PRO A 119 4.48 -20.04 14.43
N GLU A 120 4.95 -21.27 14.06
CA GLU A 120 5.32 -21.60 12.68
C GLU A 120 4.19 -21.39 11.67
N VAL A 121 2.93 -21.61 12.07
CA VAL A 121 1.80 -21.38 11.14
C VAL A 121 1.52 -19.89 10.95
N GLY A 122 1.71 -19.09 12.01
CA GLY A 122 1.63 -17.63 11.95
C GLY A 122 2.74 -17.04 11.08
N ILE A 123 3.99 -17.48 11.31
CA ILE A 123 5.17 -17.02 10.56
C ILE A 123 5.03 -17.33 9.07
N ARG A 124 4.70 -18.58 8.70
CA ARG A 124 4.51 -18.97 7.29
C ARG A 124 3.35 -18.23 6.64
N LYS A 125 2.25 -17.99 7.37
CA LYS A 125 1.14 -17.23 6.84
C LYS A 125 1.53 -15.76 6.62
N GLY A 126 2.31 -15.18 7.54
CA GLY A 126 2.87 -13.83 7.41
C GLY A 126 3.81 -13.72 6.21
N GLN A 127 4.72 -14.69 6.04
CA GLN A 127 5.60 -14.77 4.87
C GLN A 127 4.79 -14.79 3.57
N ALA A 128 3.77 -15.64 3.48
CA ALA A 128 2.94 -15.74 2.29
C ALA A 128 2.21 -14.42 1.96
N LEU A 129 1.80 -13.64 2.97
CA LEU A 129 1.19 -12.31 2.76
C LEU A 129 2.20 -11.31 2.20
N LEU A 130 3.45 -11.30 2.71
CA LEU A 130 4.52 -10.44 2.23
C LEU A 130 4.94 -10.78 0.80
N GLU A 131 5.13 -12.07 0.51
CA GLU A 131 5.45 -12.55 -0.84
C GLU A 131 4.35 -12.23 -1.86
N GLN A 132 3.09 -12.43 -1.48
CA GLN A 132 1.94 -12.13 -2.34
C GLN A 132 1.81 -10.63 -2.64
N ALA A 133 2.19 -9.77 -1.71
CA ALA A 133 2.20 -8.32 -1.90
C ALA A 133 3.38 -7.83 -2.74
N GLY A 134 4.42 -8.65 -2.93
CA GLY A 134 5.58 -8.28 -3.73
C GLY A 134 6.41 -7.15 -3.12
N VAL A 135 6.36 -6.98 -1.79
CA VAL A 135 7.09 -5.92 -1.08
C VAL A 135 8.58 -6.23 -1.05
N GLY A 136 9.41 -5.20 -1.27
CA GLY A 136 10.86 -5.36 -1.24
C GLY A 136 11.43 -5.48 0.19
N TYR A 137 10.70 -4.99 1.19
CA TYR A 137 11.05 -5.09 2.61
C TYR A 137 9.79 -5.37 3.42
N GLY A 138 9.84 -6.41 4.26
CA GLY A 138 8.71 -6.80 5.10
C GLY A 138 9.16 -7.40 6.42
N GLU A 139 8.36 -7.19 7.44
CA GLU A 139 8.57 -7.71 8.79
C GLU A 139 7.33 -8.46 9.27
N VAL A 140 7.55 -9.60 9.90
CA VAL A 140 6.52 -10.30 10.66
C VAL A 140 6.78 -10.02 12.13
N LEU A 141 5.83 -9.39 12.82
CA LEU A 141 5.84 -9.19 14.25
C LEU A 141 4.99 -10.27 14.91
N LEU A 142 5.63 -11.21 15.55
CA LEU A 142 4.98 -12.25 16.34
C LEU A 142 4.66 -11.73 17.74
N VAL A 143 3.40 -11.78 18.16
CA VAL A 143 2.95 -11.40 19.51
C VAL A 143 2.49 -12.67 20.21
N ALA A 144 3.29 -13.18 21.15
CA ALA A 144 3.12 -14.50 21.74
C ALA A 144 3.63 -14.58 23.18
N ASP A 145 3.21 -15.60 23.90
CA ASP A 145 3.71 -15.92 25.26
C ASP A 145 4.64 -17.13 25.28
N GLY A 146 4.73 -17.88 24.16
CA GLY A 146 5.55 -19.09 24.07
C GLY A 146 5.37 -19.81 22.75
N GLY A 147 5.59 -21.14 22.76
CA GLY A 147 5.43 -22.01 21.61
C GLY A 147 6.67 -22.10 20.73
N ALA A 148 7.85 -21.65 21.20
CA ALA A 148 9.09 -21.82 20.47
C ALA A 148 9.39 -23.33 20.29
N SER A 149 9.54 -23.74 19.04
CA SER A 149 9.78 -25.13 18.65
C SER A 149 10.82 -25.18 17.54
N PRO A 150 11.47 -26.33 17.27
CA PRO A 150 12.35 -26.47 16.12
C PRO A 150 11.67 -26.13 14.79
N GLU A 151 10.37 -26.41 14.67
CA GLU A 151 9.55 -26.09 13.50
C GLU A 151 9.34 -24.58 13.36
N ALA A 152 9.11 -23.86 14.48
CA ALA A 152 8.99 -22.42 14.51
C ALA A 152 10.32 -21.73 14.16
N GLU A 153 11.44 -22.23 14.70
CA GLU A 153 12.78 -21.75 14.33
C GLU A 153 13.09 -21.98 12.84
N LYS A 154 12.67 -23.13 12.31
CA LYS A 154 12.82 -23.41 10.88
C LYS A 154 12.01 -22.40 10.06
N ALA A 155 10.75 -22.13 10.42
CA ALA A 155 9.92 -21.14 9.74
C ALA A 155 10.52 -19.72 9.83
N ALA A 156 11.13 -19.36 10.97
CA ALA A 156 11.82 -18.09 11.12
C ALA A 156 13.04 -17.95 10.20
N ARG A 157 13.83 -19.04 10.04
CA ARG A 157 14.95 -19.05 9.09
C ARG A 157 14.47 -18.99 7.64
N GLU A 158 13.42 -19.73 7.28
CA GLU A 158 12.80 -19.69 5.96
C GLU A 158 12.33 -18.26 5.60
N LEU A 159 11.69 -17.57 6.55
CA LEU A 159 11.28 -16.17 6.40
C LEU A 159 12.48 -15.25 6.13
N ARG A 160 13.56 -15.39 6.92
CA ARG A 160 14.78 -14.61 6.75
C ARG A 160 15.47 -14.90 5.41
N ASP A 161 15.53 -16.15 5.01
CA ASP A 161 16.12 -16.55 3.73
C ASP A 161 15.32 -16.03 2.52
N ALA A 162 14.02 -15.77 2.72
CA ALA A 162 13.16 -15.05 1.76
C ALA A 162 13.36 -13.52 1.74
N GLY A 163 14.24 -12.99 2.59
CA GLY A 163 14.54 -11.54 2.65
C GLY A 163 13.68 -10.74 3.62
N PHE A 164 12.87 -11.41 4.45
CA PHE A 164 12.02 -10.76 5.45
C PHE A 164 12.57 -10.93 6.86
N THR A 165 12.03 -10.19 7.81
CA THR A 165 12.49 -10.18 9.21
C THR A 165 11.39 -10.68 10.15
N LEU A 166 11.76 -11.43 11.20
CA LEU A 166 10.86 -11.83 12.27
C LEU A 166 11.23 -11.14 13.56
N SER A 167 10.41 -10.19 14.02
CA SER A 167 10.51 -9.66 15.39
C SER A 167 9.46 -10.28 16.29
N VAL A 168 9.72 -10.29 17.59
CA VAL A 168 8.84 -10.95 18.56
C VAL A 168 8.58 -10.03 19.76
N LEU A 169 7.30 -9.84 20.09
CA LEU A 169 6.84 -9.24 21.32
C LEU A 169 6.37 -10.36 22.28
N GLY A 170 7.16 -10.62 23.31
CA GLY A 170 6.82 -11.58 24.35
C GLY A 170 5.82 -11.00 25.35
N VAL A 171 4.70 -11.70 25.56
CA VAL A 171 3.60 -11.25 26.42
C VAL A 171 3.43 -12.18 27.60
N GLY A 172 3.70 -11.69 28.80
CA GLY A 172 3.56 -12.46 30.02
C GLY A 172 4.69 -12.22 31.01
N THR A 173 4.65 -12.94 32.11
CA THR A 173 5.69 -12.93 33.14
C THR A 173 6.34 -14.30 33.26
N ARG A 174 7.54 -14.34 33.84
CA ARG A 174 8.25 -15.62 34.10
C ARG A 174 7.56 -16.46 35.16
N GLU A 175 6.89 -15.80 36.13
CA GLU A 175 6.11 -16.43 37.19
C GLU A 175 4.85 -17.06 36.60
N GLY A 176 4.21 -16.35 35.67
CA GLY A 176 2.99 -16.76 35.00
C GLY A 176 1.75 -16.70 35.87
N ALA A 177 0.61 -17.05 35.27
CA ALA A 177 -0.67 -17.15 35.98
C ALA A 177 -1.50 -18.35 35.49
N PRO A 178 -2.47 -18.78 36.31
CA PRO A 178 -3.43 -19.80 35.91
C PRO A 178 -4.27 -19.33 34.71
N ILE A 179 -4.56 -20.26 33.79
CA ILE A 179 -5.37 -19.97 32.62
C ILE A 179 -6.85 -20.06 33.02
N PRO A 180 -7.64 -18.95 32.92
CA PRO A 180 -9.04 -18.98 33.30
C PRO A 180 -9.90 -19.77 32.29
N ARG A 181 -11.01 -20.33 32.73
CA ARG A 181 -12.06 -20.92 31.87
C ARG A 181 -13.26 -20.00 31.78
N VAL A 182 -13.89 -19.95 30.63
CA VAL A 182 -15.14 -19.21 30.40
C VAL A 182 -16.27 -19.71 31.32
N SER A 183 -16.28 -21.02 31.61
CA SER A 183 -17.27 -21.67 32.53
C SER A 183 -16.95 -21.49 34.01
N GLY A 184 -15.95 -20.71 34.36
CA GLY A 184 -15.44 -20.55 35.73
C GLY A 184 -14.34 -21.56 36.08
N GLY A 185 -13.47 -21.17 37.03
CA GLY A 185 -12.30 -21.94 37.44
C GLY A 185 -11.13 -21.81 36.44
N PHE A 186 -10.22 -22.79 36.48
CA PHE A 186 -8.99 -22.77 35.71
C PHE A 186 -8.84 -23.99 34.80
N VAL A 187 -8.08 -23.85 33.75
CA VAL A 187 -7.66 -24.96 32.87
C VAL A 187 -6.79 -25.92 33.69
N THR A 188 -7.02 -27.23 33.54
CA THR A 188 -6.21 -28.27 34.19
C THR A 188 -5.42 -29.07 33.14
N ASP A 189 -4.24 -29.52 33.52
CA ASP A 189 -3.44 -30.44 32.73
C ASP A 189 -4.03 -31.87 32.78
N ASN A 190 -3.44 -32.81 32.03
CA ASN A 190 -3.86 -34.21 31.97
C ASN A 190 -3.73 -34.95 33.31
N ARG A 191 -3.11 -34.33 34.33
CA ARG A 191 -2.95 -34.87 35.67
C ARG A 191 -3.86 -34.16 36.69
N GLY A 192 -4.80 -33.32 36.22
CA GLY A 192 -5.74 -32.56 37.05
C GLY A 192 -5.11 -31.37 37.79
N ARG A 193 -3.87 -30.98 37.51
CA ARG A 193 -3.23 -29.81 38.11
C ARG A 193 -3.59 -28.57 37.31
N ILE A 194 -3.73 -27.44 37.99
CA ILE A 194 -3.99 -26.16 37.34
C ILE A 194 -2.85 -25.84 36.37
N ALA A 195 -3.20 -25.56 35.12
CA ALA A 195 -2.25 -25.12 34.08
C ALA A 195 -1.85 -23.67 34.33
N VAL A 196 -0.56 -23.43 34.44
CA VAL A 196 0.04 -22.09 34.59
C VAL A 196 0.74 -21.71 33.32
N ALA A 197 0.28 -20.66 32.68
CA ALA A 197 0.93 -20.07 31.52
C ALA A 197 2.12 -19.22 31.97
N ARG A 198 3.31 -19.50 31.47
CA ARG A 198 4.53 -18.72 31.73
C ARG A 198 5.09 -18.18 30.42
N LEU A 199 5.74 -17.02 30.48
CA LEU A 199 6.45 -16.51 29.33
C LEU A 199 7.68 -17.36 29.03
N GLU A 200 7.79 -17.88 27.81
CA GLU A 200 8.94 -18.63 27.29
C GLU A 200 10.00 -17.68 26.71
N GLU A 201 10.50 -16.76 27.50
CA GLU A 201 11.36 -15.64 27.07
C GLU A 201 12.56 -16.09 26.21
N ARG A 202 13.30 -17.12 26.67
CA ARG A 202 14.49 -17.61 25.95
C ARG A 202 14.15 -18.24 24.59
N GLY A 203 13.04 -18.98 24.52
CA GLY A 203 12.58 -19.59 23.28
C GLY A 203 12.18 -18.54 22.26
N LEU A 204 11.39 -17.54 22.70
CA LEU A 204 10.94 -16.44 21.85
C LEU A 204 12.10 -15.54 21.40
N GLN A 205 13.09 -15.29 22.26
CA GLN A 205 14.31 -14.58 21.89
C GLN A 205 15.08 -15.32 20.81
N GLY A 206 15.30 -16.65 20.98
CA GLY A 206 15.98 -17.49 19.97
C GLY A 206 15.21 -17.52 18.64
N LEU A 207 13.88 -17.42 18.69
CA LEU A 207 13.04 -17.35 17.50
C LEU A 207 13.27 -16.03 16.74
N ALA A 208 13.30 -14.89 17.43
CA ALA A 208 13.59 -13.59 16.84
C ALA A 208 15.01 -13.54 16.24
N GLU A 209 16.01 -14.09 16.95
CA GLU A 209 17.40 -14.20 16.48
C GLU A 209 17.49 -15.05 15.20
N SER A 210 16.76 -16.18 15.14
CA SER A 210 16.69 -17.03 13.97
C SER A 210 16.10 -16.33 12.75
N GLY A 211 15.09 -15.46 12.98
CA GLY A 211 14.45 -14.66 11.96
C GLY A 211 15.15 -13.33 11.64
N GLY A 212 16.29 -13.05 12.29
CA GLY A 212 17.08 -11.84 12.04
C GLY A 212 16.47 -10.54 12.58
N GLY A 213 15.43 -10.63 13.42
CA GLY A 213 14.74 -9.48 14.00
C GLY A 213 15.03 -9.25 15.46
N ARG A 214 14.09 -8.65 16.16
CA ARG A 214 14.23 -8.17 17.54
C ARG A 214 13.29 -8.87 18.47
N PHE A 215 13.70 -8.96 19.72
CA PHE A 215 12.86 -9.47 20.80
C PHE A 215 12.67 -8.39 21.85
N ALA A 216 11.42 -8.15 22.24
CA ALA A 216 11.08 -7.35 23.40
C ALA A 216 10.06 -8.09 24.26
N VAL A 217 10.13 -7.89 25.57
CA VAL A 217 9.07 -8.29 26.49
C VAL A 217 8.14 -7.09 26.67
N LEU A 218 6.84 -7.34 26.67
CA LEU A 218 5.84 -6.31 26.87
C LEU A 218 6.11 -5.49 28.12
N SER A 219 6.33 -4.18 27.96
CA SER A 219 6.61 -3.23 29.03
C SER A 219 5.36 -2.44 29.44
N PRO A 220 5.32 -1.86 30.65
CA PRO A 220 4.22 -0.98 31.05
C PRO A 220 4.17 0.34 30.25
N ASP A 221 5.32 0.81 29.79
CA ASP A 221 5.52 1.96 28.93
C ASP A 221 5.60 1.54 27.44
N ASP A 222 5.94 2.45 26.56
CA ASP A 222 6.01 2.19 25.11
C ASP A 222 7.42 1.91 24.60
N SER A 223 8.38 1.69 25.48
CA SER A 223 9.78 1.42 25.13
C SER A 223 9.97 0.15 24.30
N ASP A 224 9.12 -0.84 24.50
CA ASP A 224 9.05 -2.08 23.71
C ASP A 224 8.61 -1.80 22.26
N ILE A 225 7.61 -0.94 22.08
CA ILE A 225 7.13 -0.50 20.76
C ILE A 225 8.22 0.26 20.02
N ASP A 226 8.80 1.27 20.67
CA ASP A 226 9.85 2.10 20.08
C ASP A 226 11.07 1.27 19.68
N TYR A 227 11.44 0.28 20.50
CA TYR A 227 12.54 -0.64 20.20
C TYR A 227 12.22 -1.53 19.01
N LEU A 228 11.02 -2.11 18.92
CA LEU A 228 10.62 -2.97 17.82
C LEU A 228 10.51 -2.19 16.50
N LEU A 229 9.82 -1.05 16.49
CA LEU A 229 9.64 -0.23 15.30
C LEU A 229 10.92 0.45 14.80
N SER A 230 11.93 0.66 15.67
CA SER A 230 13.23 1.24 15.26
C SER A 230 13.98 0.37 14.22
N GLY A 231 13.59 -0.89 14.01
CA GLY A 231 14.07 -1.77 12.96
C GLY A 231 13.62 -1.35 11.59
N GLU A 232 12.36 -1.00 11.48
CA GLU A 232 11.76 -0.52 10.23
C GLU A 232 12.45 0.75 9.72
N VAL A 233 12.69 1.71 10.62
CA VAL A 233 13.36 2.98 10.29
C VAL A 233 14.77 2.74 9.75
N ARG A 234 15.52 1.80 10.33
CA ARG A 234 16.90 1.49 9.88
C ARG A 234 16.92 0.75 8.56
N ALA A 235 15.99 -0.17 8.33
CA ALA A 235 15.89 -0.89 7.07
C ALA A 235 15.42 0.03 5.93
N ALA A 236 14.51 0.97 6.20
CA ALA A 236 14.13 2.00 5.25
C ALA A 236 15.32 2.91 4.87
N ALA A 237 16.18 3.25 5.84
CA ALA A 237 17.38 4.05 5.58
C ALA A 237 18.37 3.31 4.67
N THR A 238 18.63 2.02 4.92
CA THR A 238 19.53 1.21 4.07
C THR A 238 18.95 0.95 2.68
N ALA A 239 17.65 0.66 2.57
CA ALA A 239 16.98 0.52 1.28
C ALA A 239 16.98 1.83 0.47
N SER A 240 16.93 2.97 1.15
CA SER A 240 17.05 4.29 0.50
C SER A 240 18.47 4.55 -0.01
N GLU A 241 19.50 4.10 0.70
CA GLU A 241 20.90 4.22 0.23
C GLU A 241 21.15 3.35 -1.00
N ASP A 242 20.64 2.12 -1.06
CA ASP A 242 20.75 1.25 -2.23
C ASP A 242 19.89 1.73 -3.42
N SER A 243 18.75 2.35 -3.20
CA SER A 243 17.89 2.91 -4.25
C SER A 243 18.42 4.24 -4.79
N MET A 244 19.22 5.00 -4.03
CA MET A 244 19.93 6.18 -4.52
C MET A 244 20.98 5.86 -5.60
N ALA A 245 21.35 4.58 -5.78
CA ALA A 245 22.20 4.14 -6.88
C ALA A 245 21.51 4.13 -8.25
N SER A 246 20.22 4.31 -8.33
CA SER A 246 19.48 4.52 -9.59
C SER A 246 19.51 6.01 -9.97
N ASP A 247 20.69 6.48 -10.41
CA ASP A 247 20.90 7.82 -10.93
C ASP A 247 20.00 8.08 -12.15
N GLN A 248 18.83 8.68 -11.95
CA GLN A 248 18.09 9.25 -13.06
C GLN A 248 18.58 10.66 -13.35
N TRP A 249 19.18 10.80 -14.52
CA TRP A 249 19.67 12.07 -15.04
C TRP A 249 18.50 12.82 -15.70
N ARG A 250 18.35 14.10 -15.38
CA ARG A 250 17.37 14.96 -16.05
C ARG A 250 17.89 15.35 -17.41
N GLU A 251 17.12 15.08 -18.45
CA GLU A 251 17.42 15.52 -19.78
C GLU A 251 17.21 17.04 -19.91
N GLU A 252 18.27 17.79 -20.15
CA GLU A 252 18.24 19.25 -20.32
C GLU A 252 18.21 19.67 -21.79
N GLY A 253 18.01 18.70 -22.69
CA GLY A 253 17.87 18.94 -24.14
C GLY A 253 16.86 20.03 -24.50
N PRO A 254 15.66 20.12 -23.86
CA PRO A 254 14.67 21.15 -24.15
C PRO A 254 15.17 22.59 -23.98
N TRP A 255 16.07 22.85 -23.03
CA TRP A 255 16.66 24.18 -22.85
C TRP A 255 17.59 24.60 -24.00
N LEU A 256 18.30 23.64 -24.61
CA LEU A 256 19.09 23.88 -25.77
C LEU A 256 18.24 24.17 -27.01
N VAL A 257 17.07 23.55 -27.13
CA VAL A 257 16.09 23.84 -28.18
C VAL A 257 15.59 25.29 -28.08
N LEU A 258 15.43 25.82 -26.86
CA LEU A 258 15.04 27.21 -26.66
C LEU A 258 16.05 28.20 -27.24
N LEU A 259 17.35 27.86 -27.26
CA LEU A 259 18.42 28.65 -27.90
C LEU A 259 18.31 28.67 -29.44
N LEU A 260 17.65 27.67 -30.05
CA LEU A 260 17.42 27.67 -31.49
C LEU A 260 16.33 28.66 -31.92
N VAL A 261 15.43 29.06 -31.03
CA VAL A 261 14.34 30.00 -31.36
C VAL A 261 14.85 31.35 -31.84
N PRO A 262 15.77 32.07 -31.13
CA PRO A 262 16.33 33.33 -31.62
C PRO A 262 17.22 33.13 -32.87
N LEU A 263 17.94 32.01 -32.99
CA LEU A 263 18.73 31.69 -34.19
C LEU A 263 17.83 31.48 -35.40
N ALA A 264 16.71 30.80 -35.25
CA ALA A 264 15.69 30.67 -36.29
C ALA A 264 15.07 32.00 -36.67
N ALA A 265 14.76 32.86 -35.69
CA ALA A 265 14.23 34.21 -35.91
C ALA A 265 15.22 35.10 -36.71
N LEU A 266 16.55 34.98 -36.49
CA LEU A 266 17.59 35.68 -37.24
C LEU A 266 17.77 35.13 -38.64
N ALA A 267 17.53 33.85 -38.88
CA ALA A 267 17.65 33.21 -40.19
C ALA A 267 16.50 33.57 -41.13
N PHE A 268 15.31 33.81 -40.59
CA PHE A 268 14.09 34.13 -41.34
C PHE A 268 13.86 35.65 -41.42
N ARG A 269 14.13 36.21 -42.57
CA ARG A 269 13.97 37.64 -42.85
C ARG A 269 12.50 37.99 -43.13
N ARG A 270 11.96 39.02 -42.42
CA ARG A 270 10.69 39.75 -42.66
C ARG A 270 9.42 38.88 -42.87
N GLY A 271 8.62 38.81 -41.81
CA GLY A 271 7.25 38.28 -41.87
C GLY A 271 7.05 36.94 -41.18
N TRP A 272 8.07 36.08 -41.10
CA TRP A 272 7.94 34.74 -40.48
C TRP A 272 7.89 34.78 -38.93
N VAL A 273 8.39 35.87 -38.31
CA VAL A 273 8.24 36.07 -36.85
C VAL A 273 6.74 36.21 -36.48
N LEU A 274 5.95 36.82 -37.37
CA LEU A 274 4.48 36.89 -37.20
C LEU A 274 3.82 35.48 -37.30
N VAL A 275 4.29 34.61 -38.17
CA VAL A 275 3.79 33.23 -38.29
C VAL A 275 4.19 32.42 -37.07
N LEU A 276 5.42 32.58 -36.55
CA LEU A 276 5.84 31.91 -35.30
C LEU A 276 5.04 32.39 -34.08
N LEU A 277 4.72 33.71 -34.03
CA LEU A 277 3.89 34.30 -32.96
C LEU A 277 2.44 33.81 -33.02
N VAL A 278 1.90 33.51 -34.22
CA VAL A 278 0.60 32.90 -34.40
C VAL A 278 0.59 31.42 -33.93
N PHE A 279 1.69 30.70 -34.07
CA PHE A 279 1.82 29.31 -33.60
C PHE A 279 2.10 29.21 -32.09
N VAL A 280 2.71 30.23 -31.47
CA VAL A 280 3.02 30.25 -30.04
C VAL A 280 1.96 31.03 -29.22
N ALA A 281 1.18 31.90 -29.87
CA ALA A 281 0.06 32.55 -29.20
C ALA A 281 -0.95 31.46 -28.79
N PRO A 282 -1.38 31.44 -27.51
CA PRO A 282 -2.45 30.57 -27.11
C PRO A 282 -3.69 30.98 -27.90
N LEU A 283 -4.02 30.19 -28.91
CA LEU A 283 -5.30 30.33 -29.59
C LEU A 283 -6.38 30.20 -28.50
N PRO A 284 -7.30 31.17 -28.37
CA PRO A 284 -8.46 30.97 -27.52
C PRO A 284 -9.11 29.69 -28.02
N GLN A 285 -9.07 28.66 -27.18
CA GLN A 285 -9.72 27.38 -27.49
C GLN A 285 -11.23 27.65 -27.53
N PRO A 286 -11.91 27.62 -28.70
CA PRO A 286 -13.32 27.38 -28.69
C PRO A 286 -13.49 25.96 -28.10
N ALA A 287 -14.37 25.85 -27.12
CA ALA A 287 -14.71 24.61 -26.45
C ALA A 287 -15.30 23.60 -27.45
N HIS A 288 -14.44 22.86 -28.15
CA HIS A 288 -14.79 21.66 -28.91
C HIS A 288 -13.77 20.58 -28.57
N ALA A 289 -13.91 20.03 -27.36
CA ALA A 289 -13.18 18.86 -26.91
C ALA A 289 -13.56 17.58 -27.67
N ALA A 290 -14.64 17.61 -28.47
CA ALA A 290 -15.23 16.46 -29.11
C ALA A 290 -14.28 15.70 -30.04
N PHE A 291 -13.42 16.37 -30.79
CA PHE A 291 -12.59 15.70 -31.80
C PHE A 291 -11.49 14.81 -31.22
N TRP A 292 -10.91 15.17 -30.08
CA TRP A 292 -9.87 14.35 -29.43
C TRP A 292 -10.47 13.23 -28.60
N ASP A 293 -11.64 13.47 -27.99
CA ASP A 293 -12.34 12.45 -27.21
C ASP A 293 -12.94 11.36 -28.13
N ASP A 294 -13.40 11.70 -29.33
CA ASP A 294 -13.90 10.75 -30.33
C ASP A 294 -12.82 9.74 -30.82
N LEU A 295 -11.54 10.08 -30.71
CA LEU A 295 -10.43 9.19 -31.10
C LEU A 295 -10.13 8.11 -30.04
N TRP A 296 -10.43 8.36 -28.78
CA TRP A 296 -9.98 7.52 -27.65
C TRP A 296 -11.11 6.98 -26.78
N LEU A 297 -12.32 7.55 -26.87
CA LEU A 297 -13.47 7.22 -26.04
C LEU A 297 -14.67 6.86 -26.91
N THR A 298 -15.36 5.79 -26.50
CA THR A 298 -16.67 5.49 -27.10
C THR A 298 -17.69 6.55 -26.66
N ARG A 299 -18.78 6.67 -27.41
CA ARG A 299 -19.86 7.62 -27.09
C ARG A 299 -20.43 7.42 -25.69
N ASP A 300 -20.61 6.17 -25.26
CA ASP A 300 -21.06 5.87 -23.89
C ASP A 300 -20.07 6.31 -22.81
N GLN A 301 -18.75 6.19 -23.06
CA GLN A 301 -17.72 6.68 -22.14
C GLN A 301 -17.69 8.21 -22.06
N GLN A 302 -17.90 8.89 -23.17
CA GLN A 302 -18.04 10.36 -23.20
C GLN A 302 -19.31 10.80 -22.47
N ALA A 303 -20.43 10.10 -22.69
CA ALA A 303 -21.69 10.32 -22.00
C ALA A 303 -21.56 10.16 -20.47
N GLN A 304 -20.84 9.12 -20.03
CA GLN A 304 -20.59 8.89 -18.61
C GLN A 304 -19.78 10.01 -17.99
N ARG A 305 -18.74 10.50 -18.67
CA ARG A 305 -17.99 11.68 -18.21
C ARG A 305 -18.86 12.92 -18.10
N ALA A 306 -19.73 13.19 -19.09
CA ALA A 306 -20.65 14.31 -19.05
C ALA A 306 -21.62 14.20 -17.86
N LEU A 307 -22.06 12.99 -17.53
CA LEU A 307 -22.92 12.72 -16.39
C LEU A 307 -22.21 12.96 -15.05
N GLU A 308 -20.93 12.58 -14.94
CA GLU A 308 -20.09 12.79 -13.77
C GLU A 308 -19.74 14.27 -13.56
N GLN A 309 -19.61 15.04 -14.65
CA GLN A 309 -19.37 16.48 -14.64
C GLN A 309 -20.65 17.30 -14.33
N GLY A 310 -21.77 16.63 -14.09
CA GLY A 310 -23.03 17.30 -13.76
C GLY A 310 -23.82 17.84 -14.95
N ASN A 311 -23.51 17.38 -16.19
CA ASN A 311 -24.19 17.76 -17.43
C ASN A 311 -25.08 16.60 -17.94
N PRO A 312 -26.18 16.26 -17.27
CA PRO A 312 -27.03 15.12 -17.65
C PRO A 312 -27.75 15.32 -18.99
N ALA A 313 -27.95 16.58 -19.44
CA ALA A 313 -28.55 16.86 -20.71
C ALA A 313 -27.67 16.44 -21.91
N ASP A 314 -26.37 16.75 -21.82
CA ASP A 314 -25.39 16.34 -22.83
C ASP A 314 -25.17 14.84 -22.79
N ALA A 315 -25.14 14.24 -21.60
CA ALA A 315 -25.03 12.80 -21.42
C ALA A 315 -26.21 12.04 -22.07
N ALA A 316 -27.43 12.54 -21.94
CA ALA A 316 -28.61 11.94 -22.52
C ALA A 316 -28.57 11.88 -24.07
N VAL A 317 -27.88 12.84 -24.70
CA VAL A 317 -27.70 12.86 -26.16
C VAL A 317 -26.60 11.90 -26.63
N LEU A 318 -25.58 11.71 -25.81
CA LEU A 318 -24.40 10.91 -26.16
C LEU A 318 -24.60 9.41 -25.92
N PHE A 319 -25.40 8.99 -24.93
CA PHE A 319 -25.60 7.59 -24.61
C PHE A 319 -26.28 6.85 -25.77
N GLU A 320 -25.64 5.77 -26.21
CA GLU A 320 -26.23 4.81 -27.18
C GLU A 320 -27.01 3.71 -26.44
N ASP A 321 -26.60 3.31 -25.22
CA ASP A 321 -27.32 2.36 -24.39
C ASP A 321 -28.63 2.99 -23.84
N PRO A 322 -29.80 2.41 -24.13
CA PRO A 322 -31.11 2.95 -23.68
C PRO A 322 -31.26 3.03 -22.18
N GLU A 323 -30.60 2.15 -21.40
CA GLU A 323 -30.67 2.14 -19.95
C GLU A 323 -29.95 3.34 -19.36
N TRP A 324 -28.74 3.62 -19.81
CA TRP A 324 -27.96 4.76 -19.35
C TRP A 324 -28.51 6.08 -19.86
N ARG A 325 -29.06 6.09 -21.08
CA ARG A 325 -29.79 7.24 -21.64
C ARG A 325 -31.04 7.55 -20.81
N GLY A 326 -31.80 6.53 -20.40
CA GLY A 326 -32.94 6.68 -19.51
C GLY A 326 -32.56 7.26 -18.13
N VAL A 327 -31.43 6.84 -17.57
CA VAL A 327 -30.88 7.41 -16.30
C VAL A 327 -30.52 8.88 -16.48
N ALA A 328 -29.86 9.25 -17.56
CA ALA A 328 -29.49 10.63 -17.85
C ALA A 328 -30.72 11.52 -18.02
N GLN A 329 -31.75 11.06 -18.79
CA GLN A 329 -33.02 11.74 -18.96
C GLN A 329 -33.80 11.89 -17.66
N TYR A 330 -33.77 10.89 -16.78
CA TYR A 330 -34.36 11.00 -15.45
C TYR A 330 -33.73 12.14 -14.63
N ARG A 331 -32.40 12.29 -14.71
CA ARG A 331 -31.67 13.36 -14.03
C ARG A 331 -31.92 14.74 -14.63
N THR A 332 -32.29 14.85 -15.90
CA THR A 332 -32.71 16.13 -16.51
C THR A 332 -34.16 16.49 -16.20
N GLY A 333 -34.95 15.58 -15.62
CA GLY A 333 -36.37 15.77 -15.34
C GLY A 333 -37.31 15.37 -16.50
N ASP A 334 -36.78 14.83 -17.60
CA ASP A 334 -37.61 14.30 -18.70
C ASP A 334 -38.04 12.86 -18.39
N TYR A 335 -38.98 12.73 -17.48
CA TYR A 335 -39.53 11.45 -17.04
C TYR A 335 -40.26 10.68 -18.15
N ALA A 336 -40.81 11.40 -19.13
CA ALA A 336 -41.56 10.76 -20.23
C ALA A 336 -40.63 10.08 -21.22
N ALA A 337 -39.48 10.67 -21.53
CA ALA A 337 -38.45 10.07 -22.36
C ALA A 337 -37.77 8.89 -21.62
N SER A 338 -37.40 9.11 -20.37
CA SER A 338 -36.80 8.09 -19.50
C SER A 338 -37.64 6.82 -19.40
N ALA A 339 -38.96 6.95 -19.21
CA ALA A 339 -39.87 5.81 -19.15
C ALA A 339 -39.94 5.02 -20.47
N ARG A 340 -39.80 5.69 -21.61
CA ARG A 340 -39.76 5.03 -22.93
C ARG A 340 -38.49 4.21 -23.14
N ASP A 341 -37.33 4.77 -22.79
CA ASP A 341 -36.02 4.11 -22.91
C ASP A 341 -35.92 2.88 -22.00
N PHE A 342 -36.44 2.95 -20.77
CA PHE A 342 -36.51 1.77 -19.89
C PHE A 342 -37.49 0.70 -20.35
N ALA A 343 -38.58 1.08 -21.01
CA ALA A 343 -39.56 0.14 -21.58
C ALA A 343 -39.01 -0.61 -22.80
N GLU A 344 -38.22 0.02 -23.63
CA GLU A 344 -37.60 -0.57 -24.81
C GLU A 344 -36.72 -1.77 -24.46
N LYS A 345 -35.92 -1.69 -23.36
CA LYS A 345 -35.08 -2.80 -22.87
C LYS A 345 -35.90 -3.90 -22.18
N GLY A 346 -37.01 -3.56 -21.52
CA GLY A 346 -37.92 -4.53 -20.90
C GLY A 346 -38.55 -5.52 -21.88
N ASP A 347 -38.80 -5.11 -23.11
CA ASP A 347 -39.38 -5.95 -24.15
C ASP A 347 -38.32 -6.86 -24.82
N GLY A 348 -37.06 -6.46 -24.86
CA GLY A 348 -35.93 -7.26 -25.35
C GLY A 348 -35.61 -8.50 -24.52
N ARG A 349 -35.83 -8.46 -23.19
CA ARG A 349 -35.60 -9.61 -22.27
C ARG A 349 -36.67 -10.69 -22.32
N ARG A 350 -37.82 -10.43 -22.96
CA ARG A 350 -38.89 -11.42 -23.13
C ARG A 350 -38.77 -12.29 -24.40
N ARG A 351 -37.71 -12.10 -25.20
CA ARG A 351 -37.47 -12.84 -26.44
C ARG A 351 -36.34 -13.88 -26.39
N TYR A 352 -35.82 -14.20 -25.18
CA TYR A 352 -34.88 -15.30 -24.99
C TYR A 352 -35.35 -16.23 -23.88
#